data_ad708158837bfe240f05c2f2c591499c
#
_entry.id   ad708158837bfe240f05c2f2c591499c
#
_cell.length_a   1.000
_cell.length_b   1.000
_cell.length_c   1.000
_cell.angle_alpha   90.00
_cell.angle_beta   90.00
_cell.angle_gamma   90.00
#
_symmetry.space_group_name_H-M   'P 1'
#
loop_
_entity.id
_entity.type
_entity.pdbx_description
1 polymer ?
#
loop_
_entity_poly.entity_id
_entity_poly.type
_entity_poly.pdbx_seq_one_letter_code
_entity_poly.pdbx_strand_id
1 'polypeptide(L)'
;MATISHPAFRILLEQFGGCDEYFTEMINAGTLLTGGQFESYYINPAPVPEKIVWQLTGHDEGHMVEAARRLVELPGIGLDLNMGCSAPDIYKYGAGIAWMLKDIEETKQMVRGVRAVVPEGKRLSVKLRLGDDNFTDDRFFSFTDMLVDEGVELLTLHPRTKKEKLVRPPRYEYCQKLAERYKGRVSVYLNGNVKDKASYDFAVAACPDVEGVMISRAAVQRPWIFRELAGEAALREPQGPQTVVSTSSTTTNNSAVVEPVETTTQVDMLQLANEYIKNIQLYQPPEFWKTRLQRFFTYYAQNFKFSHYAQTQFINARDIPDLEHRLQDFFQKCPEERVKSL
;
A
#
# COMPACT_ATOMS: atom_id res chain seq x y z
N MET A 1 0.35 2.18 2.79
CA MET A 1 1.33 3.18 3.31
C MET A 1 0.55 4.25 4.03
N ALA A 2 0.82 4.50 5.30
CA ALA A 2 0.08 5.47 6.09
C ALA A 2 0.00 6.85 5.42
N THR A 3 -1.16 7.50 5.49
CA THR A 3 -1.50 8.79 4.88
C THR A 3 -1.43 8.85 3.35
N ILE A 4 -1.35 7.71 2.66
CA ILE A 4 -1.27 7.63 1.18
C ILE A 4 -2.19 6.58 0.58
N SER A 5 -2.26 5.34 1.12
CA SER A 5 -2.94 4.22 0.45
C SER A 5 -4.49 4.29 0.60
N HIS A 6 -5.05 5.48 0.41
CA HIS A 6 -6.49 5.80 0.45
C HIS A 6 -7.08 5.91 -0.98
N PRO A 7 -8.41 6.00 -1.15
CA PRO A 7 -9.06 6.03 -2.46
C PRO A 7 -8.48 7.05 -3.44
N ALA A 8 -8.24 8.29 -2.99
CA ALA A 8 -7.70 9.34 -3.84
C ALA A 8 -6.38 8.97 -4.53
N PHE A 9 -5.52 8.21 -3.84
CA PHE A 9 -4.26 7.74 -4.41
C PHE A 9 -4.46 6.52 -5.31
N ARG A 10 -5.34 5.57 -4.94
CA ARG A 10 -5.64 4.41 -5.79
C ARG A 10 -6.25 4.82 -7.12
N ILE A 11 -7.16 5.82 -7.12
CA ILE A 11 -7.72 6.40 -8.35
C ILE A 11 -6.61 6.94 -9.25
N LEU A 12 -5.63 7.65 -8.68
CA LEU A 12 -4.50 8.17 -9.43
C LEU A 12 -3.66 7.04 -10.06
N LEU A 13 -3.44 5.93 -9.34
CA LEU A 13 -2.73 4.76 -9.87
C LEU A 13 -3.50 4.07 -11.00
N GLU A 14 -4.80 3.92 -10.86
CA GLU A 14 -5.65 3.29 -11.89
C GLU A 14 -5.66 4.07 -13.22
N GLN A 15 -5.45 5.39 -13.21
CA GLN A 15 -5.26 6.19 -14.43
C GLN A 15 -4.06 5.75 -15.27
N PHE A 16 -3.09 5.07 -14.65
CA PHE A 16 -1.89 4.54 -15.31
C PHE A 16 -1.91 3.00 -15.45
N GLY A 17 -3.06 2.37 -15.28
CA GLY A 17 -3.23 0.92 -15.35
C GLY A 17 -3.20 0.21 -13.99
N GLY A 18 -2.89 0.92 -12.89
CA GLY A 18 -2.95 0.39 -11.56
C GLY A 18 -1.92 -0.71 -11.24
N CYS A 19 -2.25 -1.52 -10.27
CA CYS A 19 -1.51 -2.73 -9.89
C CYS A 19 -2.50 -3.87 -9.57
N ASP A 20 -1.97 -5.06 -9.33
CA ASP A 20 -2.80 -6.24 -9.08
C ASP A 20 -3.54 -6.17 -7.74
N GLU A 21 -2.90 -5.61 -6.71
CA GLU A 21 -3.44 -5.55 -5.35
C GLU A 21 -3.12 -4.23 -4.64
N TYR A 22 -4.11 -3.71 -3.91
CA TYR A 22 -3.97 -2.50 -3.09
C TYR A 22 -4.07 -2.82 -1.61
N PHE A 23 -2.94 -2.78 -0.91
CA PHE A 23 -2.94 -2.82 0.56
C PHE A 23 -3.31 -1.45 1.11
N THR A 24 -4.37 -1.39 1.91
CA THR A 24 -4.88 -0.13 2.47
C THR A 24 -3.89 0.54 3.43
N GLU A 25 -4.24 1.70 3.95
CA GLU A 25 -3.63 2.23 5.16
C GLU A 25 -3.91 1.28 6.32
N MET A 26 -3.11 1.38 7.39
CA MET A 26 -3.34 0.60 8.60
C MET A 26 -4.65 1.03 9.26
N ILE A 27 -5.60 0.12 9.36
CA ILE A 27 -6.86 0.28 10.08
C ILE A 27 -6.60 -0.14 11.53
N ASN A 28 -6.80 0.78 12.47
CA ASN A 28 -6.62 0.45 13.89
C ASN A 28 -7.85 -0.31 14.41
N ALA A 29 -7.61 -1.50 14.98
CA ALA A 29 -8.68 -2.38 15.46
C ALA A 29 -9.59 -1.71 16.51
N GLY A 30 -9.00 -1.08 17.53
CA GLY A 30 -9.75 -0.40 18.58
C GLY A 30 -10.59 0.76 18.05
N THR A 31 -10.02 1.61 17.17
CA THR A 31 -10.72 2.75 16.59
C THR A 31 -11.86 2.31 15.67
N LEU A 32 -11.63 1.27 14.86
CA LEU A 32 -12.66 0.69 14.01
C LEU A 32 -13.88 0.20 14.83
N LEU A 33 -13.62 -0.45 15.97
CA LEU A 33 -14.67 -1.02 16.82
C LEU A 33 -15.47 0.04 17.56
N THR A 34 -14.83 1.13 17.96
CA THR A 34 -15.49 2.25 18.66
C THR A 34 -16.22 3.20 17.71
N GLY A 35 -16.12 3.02 16.39
CA GLY A 35 -16.78 3.87 15.39
C GLY A 35 -16.17 5.27 15.36
N GLY A 36 -14.85 5.36 15.23
CA GLY A 36 -14.14 6.63 15.12
C GLY A 36 -14.68 7.50 13.97
N GLN A 37 -14.69 8.80 14.17
CA GLN A 37 -15.27 9.81 13.26
C GLN A 37 -14.82 9.65 11.80
N PHE A 38 -13.60 9.13 11.56
CA PHE A 38 -12.99 9.04 10.25
C PHE A 38 -12.86 7.61 9.72
N GLU A 39 -13.39 6.60 10.41
CA GLU A 39 -13.19 5.19 10.02
C GLU A 39 -13.75 4.86 8.63
N SER A 40 -14.85 5.48 8.23
CA SER A 40 -15.43 5.32 6.89
C SER A 40 -14.47 5.68 5.75
N TYR A 41 -13.51 6.57 5.98
CA TYR A 41 -12.49 6.92 5.00
C TYR A 41 -11.39 5.86 4.88
N TYR A 42 -11.11 5.11 5.96
CA TYR A 42 -10.11 4.03 5.95
C TYR A 42 -10.64 2.74 5.32
N ILE A 43 -11.95 2.50 5.44
CA ILE A 43 -12.62 1.30 4.92
C ILE A 43 -13.35 1.52 3.58
N ASN A 44 -13.02 2.58 2.86
CA ASN A 44 -13.57 2.86 1.53
C ASN A 44 -12.82 2.03 0.46
N PRO A 45 -13.48 1.12 -0.28
CA PRO A 45 -12.83 0.22 -1.25
C PRO A 45 -12.58 0.82 -2.64
N ALA A 46 -13.02 2.07 -2.90
CA ALA A 46 -12.88 2.68 -4.23
C ALA A 46 -11.42 2.77 -4.71
N PRO A 47 -11.16 2.75 -6.02
CA PRO A 47 -12.11 2.59 -7.12
C PRO A 47 -12.36 1.12 -7.52
N VAL A 48 -11.52 0.19 -7.08
CA VAL A 48 -11.47 -1.23 -7.51
C VAL A 48 -11.57 -2.16 -6.29
N PRO A 49 -12.80 -2.38 -5.79
CA PRO A 49 -13.03 -3.15 -4.57
C PRO A 49 -12.41 -4.55 -4.61
N GLU A 50 -12.39 -5.18 -5.77
CA GLU A 50 -11.87 -6.54 -6.00
C GLU A 50 -10.34 -6.64 -5.84
N LYS A 51 -9.61 -5.52 -5.88
CA LYS A 51 -8.14 -5.48 -5.68
C LYS A 51 -7.73 -5.12 -4.25
N ILE A 52 -8.68 -4.88 -3.34
CA ILE A 52 -8.38 -4.38 -1.98
C ILE A 52 -7.96 -5.50 -1.04
N VAL A 53 -6.85 -5.26 -0.33
CA VAL A 53 -6.43 -6.02 0.84
C VAL A 53 -6.49 -5.09 2.06
N TRP A 54 -7.35 -5.42 3.02
CA TRP A 54 -7.56 -4.61 4.23
C TRP A 54 -6.44 -4.83 5.24
N GLN A 55 -5.62 -3.80 5.50
CA GLN A 55 -4.51 -3.94 6.44
C GLN A 55 -4.94 -3.54 7.85
N LEU A 56 -4.93 -4.50 8.77
CA LEU A 56 -5.32 -4.35 10.18
C LEU A 56 -4.09 -4.17 11.07
N THR A 57 -4.18 -3.30 12.07
CA THR A 57 -3.19 -3.12 13.13
C THR A 57 -3.88 -2.97 14.49
N GLY A 58 -3.26 -3.47 15.52
CA GLY A 58 -3.73 -3.41 16.90
C GLY A 58 -2.77 -4.13 17.82
N HIS A 59 -3.01 -4.10 19.12
CA HIS A 59 -2.16 -4.72 20.14
C HIS A 59 -2.88 -5.74 21.01
N ASP A 60 -4.20 -5.75 20.94
CA ASP A 60 -5.09 -6.61 21.72
C ASP A 60 -5.70 -7.70 20.82
N GLU A 61 -5.65 -8.95 21.25
CA GLU A 61 -6.15 -10.10 20.50
C GLU A 61 -7.64 -9.97 20.19
N GLY A 62 -8.46 -9.68 21.22
CA GLY A 62 -9.91 -9.61 21.09
C GLY A 62 -10.34 -8.52 20.11
N HIS A 63 -9.72 -7.34 20.19
CA HIS A 63 -9.95 -6.27 19.23
C HIS A 63 -9.52 -6.65 17.81
N MET A 64 -8.39 -7.34 17.65
CA MET A 64 -7.91 -7.79 16.33
C MET A 64 -8.89 -8.78 15.69
N VAL A 65 -9.39 -9.75 16.44
CA VAL A 65 -10.36 -10.75 15.96
C VAL A 65 -11.70 -10.10 15.59
N GLU A 66 -12.23 -9.23 16.45
CA GLU A 66 -13.52 -8.58 16.19
C GLU A 66 -13.44 -7.57 15.04
N ALA A 67 -12.35 -6.81 14.94
CA ALA A 67 -12.10 -5.93 13.80
C ALA A 67 -11.93 -6.71 12.48
N ALA A 68 -11.23 -7.85 12.53
CA ALA A 68 -11.11 -8.76 11.40
C ALA A 68 -12.48 -9.24 10.91
N ARG A 69 -13.37 -9.65 11.83
CA ARG A 69 -14.74 -10.06 11.53
C ARG A 69 -15.51 -8.98 10.76
N ARG A 70 -15.36 -7.71 11.13
CA ARG A 70 -16.00 -6.60 10.40
C ARG A 70 -15.38 -6.35 9.03
N LEU A 71 -14.06 -6.41 8.92
CA LEU A 71 -13.35 -6.12 7.67
C LEU A 71 -13.57 -7.19 6.60
N VAL A 72 -13.71 -8.45 6.98
CA VAL A 72 -13.94 -9.53 6.00
C VAL A 72 -15.33 -9.50 5.37
N GLU A 73 -16.29 -8.77 5.94
CA GLU A 73 -17.58 -8.51 5.31
C GLU A 73 -17.49 -7.48 4.16
N LEU A 74 -16.43 -6.68 4.13
CA LEU A 74 -16.21 -5.70 3.07
C LEU A 74 -15.71 -6.38 1.79
N PRO A 75 -16.00 -5.79 0.60
CA PRO A 75 -15.44 -6.29 -0.65
C PRO A 75 -13.91 -6.21 -0.62
N GLY A 76 -13.24 -7.18 -1.22
CA GLY A 76 -11.78 -7.23 -1.31
C GLY A 76 -11.24 -8.65 -1.33
N ILE A 77 -9.94 -8.77 -1.62
CA ILE A 77 -9.19 -10.02 -1.69
C ILE A 77 -9.10 -10.70 -0.31
N GLY A 78 -8.92 -9.91 0.75
CA GLY A 78 -8.75 -10.44 2.09
C GLY A 78 -8.19 -9.44 3.10
N LEU A 79 -7.58 -9.98 4.12
CA LEU A 79 -7.05 -9.26 5.27
C LEU A 79 -5.54 -9.38 5.35
N ASP A 80 -4.86 -8.31 5.76
CA ASP A 80 -3.42 -8.29 6.02
C ASP A 80 -3.15 -7.83 7.47
N LEU A 81 -2.36 -8.59 8.20
CA LEU A 81 -1.95 -8.22 9.55
C LEU A 81 -0.63 -7.44 9.49
N ASN A 82 -0.63 -6.22 10.03
CA ASN A 82 0.59 -5.43 10.10
C ASN A 82 1.47 -5.88 11.27
N MET A 83 2.57 -6.57 10.96
CA MET A 83 3.62 -6.98 11.91
C MET A 83 4.99 -6.38 11.55
N GLY A 84 5.00 -5.26 10.79
CA GLY A 84 6.23 -4.64 10.33
C GLY A 84 6.37 -3.15 10.63
N CYS A 85 5.31 -2.47 11.05
CA CYS A 85 5.39 -1.05 11.38
C CYS A 85 6.22 -0.83 12.65
N SER A 86 7.28 -0.01 12.53
CA SER A 86 8.19 0.31 13.62
C SER A 86 8.08 1.78 14.09
N ALA A 87 6.99 2.47 13.69
CA ALA A 87 6.74 3.84 14.15
C ALA A 87 6.58 3.85 15.68
N PRO A 88 7.19 4.83 16.39
CA PRO A 88 7.15 4.86 17.85
C PRO A 88 5.73 4.79 18.42
N ASP A 89 4.78 5.50 17.79
CA ASP A 89 3.38 5.54 18.22
C ASP A 89 2.61 4.22 18.00
N ILE A 90 3.09 3.35 17.12
CA ILE A 90 2.53 2.01 16.91
C ILE A 90 3.22 1.01 17.85
N TYR A 91 4.56 1.05 17.85
CA TYR A 91 5.37 0.09 18.59
C TYR A 91 5.20 0.17 20.11
N LYS A 92 5.17 1.38 20.68
CA LYS A 92 5.02 1.57 22.15
C LYS A 92 3.71 1.04 22.70
N TYR A 93 2.68 0.93 21.88
CA TYR A 93 1.40 0.34 22.25
C TYR A 93 1.31 -1.18 21.98
N GLY A 94 2.42 -1.84 21.63
CA GLY A 94 2.45 -3.28 21.41
C GLY A 94 1.88 -3.74 20.06
N ALA A 95 1.73 -2.81 19.09
CA ALA A 95 1.25 -3.11 17.73
C ALA A 95 2.38 -3.12 16.68
N GLY A 96 2.04 -3.49 15.46
CA GLY A 96 3.01 -3.55 14.37
C GLY A 96 4.11 -4.59 14.64
N ILE A 97 5.38 -4.19 14.53
CA ILE A 97 6.52 -5.09 14.74
C ILE A 97 6.58 -5.65 16.18
N ALA A 98 5.89 -5.04 17.15
CA ALA A 98 5.85 -5.54 18.52
C ALA A 98 5.29 -6.97 18.60
N TRP A 99 4.41 -7.38 17.70
CA TRP A 99 3.91 -8.77 17.62
C TRP A 99 5.04 -9.80 17.39
N MET A 100 6.12 -9.42 16.70
CA MET A 100 7.28 -10.28 16.51
C MET A 100 8.17 -10.40 17.78
N LEU A 101 7.93 -9.55 18.79
CA LEU A 101 8.75 -9.44 20.00
C LEU A 101 8.01 -9.92 21.25
N LYS A 102 6.72 -10.17 21.14
CA LYS A 102 5.90 -10.80 22.18
C LYS A 102 6.23 -12.29 22.33
N ASP A 103 5.65 -12.91 23.36
CA ASP A 103 5.62 -14.37 23.45
C ASP A 103 4.97 -14.93 22.17
N ILE A 104 5.58 -15.95 21.59
CA ILE A 104 5.12 -16.53 20.33
C ILE A 104 3.71 -17.12 20.46
N GLU A 105 3.35 -17.67 21.62
CA GLU A 105 2.03 -18.23 21.86
C GLU A 105 0.96 -17.12 21.93
N GLU A 106 1.28 -15.93 22.45
CA GLU A 106 0.37 -14.78 22.42
C GLU A 106 0.05 -14.36 20.97
N THR A 107 1.09 -14.26 20.14
CA THR A 107 0.89 -13.92 18.72
C THR A 107 0.16 -15.03 17.97
N LYS A 108 0.48 -16.29 18.27
CA LYS A 108 -0.17 -17.46 17.68
C LYS A 108 -1.68 -17.49 17.98
N GLN A 109 -2.08 -17.22 19.22
CA GLN A 109 -3.49 -17.14 19.59
C GLN A 109 -4.21 -16.07 18.80
N MET A 110 -3.64 -14.87 18.70
CA MET A 110 -4.21 -13.78 17.90
C MET A 110 -4.36 -14.17 16.43
N VAL A 111 -3.34 -14.75 15.79
CA VAL A 111 -3.39 -15.17 14.37
C VAL A 111 -4.43 -16.25 14.15
N ARG A 112 -4.48 -17.26 15.03
CA ARG A 112 -5.50 -18.30 15.01
C ARG A 112 -6.92 -17.74 15.14
N GLY A 113 -7.12 -16.81 16.06
CA GLY A 113 -8.42 -16.15 16.26
C GLY A 113 -8.84 -15.36 15.02
N VAL A 114 -7.92 -14.63 14.40
CA VAL A 114 -8.18 -13.92 13.13
C VAL A 114 -8.44 -14.92 11.99
N ARG A 115 -7.65 -15.98 11.83
CA ARG A 115 -7.87 -16.98 10.79
C ARG A 115 -9.27 -17.61 10.89
N ALA A 116 -9.74 -17.87 12.09
CA ALA A 116 -11.05 -18.49 12.33
C ALA A 116 -12.23 -17.62 11.86
N VAL A 117 -12.06 -16.31 11.71
CA VAL A 117 -13.10 -15.40 11.24
C VAL A 117 -12.95 -15.01 9.76
N VAL A 118 -11.81 -15.27 9.12
CA VAL A 118 -11.62 -15.02 7.70
C VAL A 118 -12.25 -16.16 6.90
N PRO A 119 -13.29 -15.89 6.07
CA PRO A 119 -14.01 -16.93 5.37
C PRO A 119 -13.17 -17.58 4.26
N GLU A 120 -13.58 -18.78 3.83
CA GLU A 120 -13.05 -19.41 2.65
C GLU A 120 -13.18 -18.47 1.43
N GLY A 121 -12.14 -18.44 0.57
CA GLY A 121 -12.06 -17.54 -0.57
C GLY A 121 -11.56 -16.14 -0.27
N LYS A 122 -11.34 -15.79 1.02
CA LYS A 122 -10.61 -14.57 1.41
C LYS A 122 -9.26 -14.92 2.01
N ARG A 123 -8.21 -14.26 1.51
CA ARG A 123 -6.83 -14.50 1.92
C ARG A 123 -6.49 -13.82 3.25
N LEU A 124 -5.80 -14.55 4.14
CA LEU A 124 -5.10 -13.97 5.28
C LEU A 124 -3.62 -13.79 4.94
N SER A 125 -3.13 -12.56 5.01
CA SER A 125 -1.72 -12.22 4.80
C SER A 125 -1.10 -11.53 6.00
N VAL A 126 0.23 -11.53 6.06
CA VAL A 126 1.01 -10.83 7.08
C VAL A 126 2.12 -10.02 6.43
N LYS A 127 2.17 -8.72 6.76
CA LYS A 127 3.28 -7.87 6.38
C LYS A 127 4.25 -7.69 7.54
N LEU A 128 5.50 -8.14 7.36
CA LEU A 128 6.51 -8.22 8.42
C LEU A 128 7.86 -7.62 8.02
N ARG A 129 8.75 -7.54 9.01
CA ARG A 129 10.19 -7.26 8.91
C ARG A 129 10.99 -8.46 9.45
N LEU A 130 12.31 -8.32 9.52
CA LEU A 130 13.19 -9.32 10.12
C LEU A 130 13.17 -9.32 11.68
N GLY A 131 12.38 -8.46 12.30
CA GLY A 131 12.38 -8.28 13.74
C GLY A 131 13.15 -7.03 14.18
N ASP A 132 13.73 -7.06 15.36
CA ASP A 132 14.49 -5.96 15.96
C ASP A 132 16.02 -6.19 15.96
N ASP A 133 16.71 -5.57 16.91
CA ASP A 133 18.17 -5.67 17.06
C ASP A 133 18.66 -7.07 17.47
N ASN A 134 17.79 -7.90 18.04
CA ASN A 134 18.06 -9.27 18.46
C ASN A 134 17.67 -10.30 17.39
N PHE A 135 17.68 -9.89 16.14
CA PHE A 135 17.40 -10.78 15.02
C PHE A 135 18.36 -11.95 14.98
N THR A 136 17.80 -13.17 14.87
CA THR A 136 18.51 -14.41 14.52
C THR A 136 17.67 -15.18 13.50
N ASP A 137 18.31 -16.00 12.67
CA ASP A 137 17.62 -16.86 11.70
C ASP A 137 16.60 -17.76 12.41
N ASP A 138 16.98 -18.41 13.50
CA ASP A 138 16.11 -19.33 14.23
C ASP A 138 14.83 -18.64 14.73
N ARG A 139 14.96 -17.45 15.34
CA ARG A 139 13.79 -16.69 15.82
C ARG A 139 12.88 -16.27 14.67
N PHE A 140 13.48 -15.81 13.59
CA PHE A 140 12.73 -15.35 12.43
C PHE A 140 11.97 -16.50 11.76
N PHE A 141 12.65 -17.64 11.54
CA PHE A 141 12.01 -18.79 10.91
C PHE A 141 11.00 -19.47 11.83
N SER A 142 11.27 -19.59 13.12
CA SER A 142 10.26 -20.08 14.08
C SER A 142 9.00 -19.22 14.10
N PHE A 143 9.16 -17.89 14.01
CA PHE A 143 8.01 -16.98 13.93
C PHE A 143 7.24 -17.16 12.63
N THR A 144 7.91 -17.24 11.48
CA THR A 144 7.24 -17.41 10.19
C THR A 144 6.63 -18.81 10.04
N ASP A 145 7.25 -19.87 10.60
CA ASP A 145 6.66 -21.21 10.66
C ASP A 145 5.35 -21.18 11.44
N MET A 146 5.31 -20.53 12.60
CA MET A 146 4.09 -20.36 13.37
C MET A 146 2.99 -19.66 12.57
N LEU A 147 3.31 -18.58 11.82
CA LEU A 147 2.32 -17.90 10.97
C LEU A 147 1.73 -18.82 9.89
N VAL A 148 2.59 -19.59 9.23
CA VAL A 148 2.20 -20.53 8.18
C VAL A 148 1.35 -21.68 8.75
N ASP A 149 1.71 -22.20 9.90
CA ASP A 149 0.97 -23.29 10.58
C ASP A 149 -0.39 -22.81 11.09
N GLU A 150 -0.55 -21.52 11.39
CA GLU A 150 -1.83 -20.91 11.75
C GLU A 150 -2.65 -20.43 10.51
N GLY A 151 -2.25 -20.82 9.30
CA GLY A 151 -3.05 -20.62 8.09
C GLY A 151 -2.89 -19.26 7.42
N VAL A 152 -1.75 -18.59 7.59
CA VAL A 152 -1.39 -17.43 6.77
C VAL A 152 -1.02 -17.90 5.36
N GLU A 153 -1.56 -17.23 4.33
CA GLU A 153 -1.46 -17.63 2.93
C GLU A 153 -0.50 -16.76 2.11
N LEU A 154 -0.14 -15.57 2.64
CA LEU A 154 0.85 -14.68 2.02
C LEU A 154 1.70 -13.99 3.09
N LEU A 155 3.01 -14.02 2.90
CA LEU A 155 3.99 -13.26 3.68
C LEU A 155 4.58 -12.14 2.82
N THR A 156 4.40 -10.88 3.21
CA THR A 156 5.09 -9.75 2.58
C THR A 156 6.25 -9.31 3.45
N LEU A 157 7.47 -9.60 3.02
CA LEU A 157 8.67 -9.29 3.80
C LEU A 157 9.35 -8.00 3.36
N HIS A 158 9.54 -7.07 4.31
CA HIS A 158 10.51 -6.00 4.18
C HIS A 158 11.81 -6.43 4.89
N PRO A 159 12.84 -6.93 4.17
CA PRO A 159 13.96 -7.68 4.75
C PRO A 159 15.00 -6.76 5.41
N ARG A 160 14.56 -6.02 6.41
CA ARG A 160 15.35 -5.18 7.33
C ARG A 160 14.82 -5.33 8.74
N THR A 161 15.72 -5.18 9.72
CA THR A 161 15.29 -5.05 11.12
C THR A 161 14.70 -3.67 11.42
N LYS A 162 14.10 -3.53 12.59
CA LYS A 162 13.60 -2.25 13.11
C LYS A 162 14.70 -1.18 13.15
N LYS A 163 15.90 -1.52 13.60
CA LYS A 163 17.04 -0.59 13.75
C LYS A 163 17.63 -0.15 12.43
N GLU A 164 17.70 -1.05 11.45
CA GLU A 164 18.25 -0.75 10.12
C GLU A 164 17.42 0.28 9.38
N LYS A 165 16.13 0.43 9.71
CA LYS A 165 15.20 1.38 9.08
C LYS A 165 15.28 1.30 7.55
N LEU A 166 15.75 2.38 6.91
CA LEU A 166 15.96 2.49 5.46
C LEU A 166 17.42 2.78 5.08
N VAL A 167 18.32 2.81 6.07
CA VAL A 167 19.74 3.17 5.88
C VAL A 167 20.54 2.01 5.30
N ARG A 168 20.31 0.81 5.82
CA ARG A 168 20.96 -0.41 5.29
C ARG A 168 20.24 -0.91 4.04
N PRO A 169 20.94 -1.58 3.11
CA PRO A 169 20.28 -2.26 2.00
C PRO A 169 19.34 -3.38 2.52
N PRO A 170 18.27 -3.73 1.79
CA PRO A 170 17.44 -4.87 2.13
C PRO A 170 18.22 -6.17 1.92
N ARG A 171 18.03 -7.12 2.82
CA ARG A 171 18.64 -8.46 2.76
C ARG A 171 17.74 -9.40 1.97
N TYR A 172 17.72 -9.27 0.65
CA TYR A 172 16.81 -9.98 -0.24
C TYR A 172 16.90 -11.50 -0.14
N GLU A 173 18.06 -12.03 0.29
CA GLU A 173 18.25 -13.45 0.56
C GLU A 173 17.22 -14.03 1.53
N TYR A 174 16.65 -13.23 2.44
CA TYR A 174 15.57 -13.69 3.33
C TYR A 174 14.23 -13.83 2.63
N CYS A 175 13.95 -13.03 1.61
CA CYS A 175 12.77 -13.24 0.79
C CYS A 175 12.87 -14.53 0.02
N GLN A 176 14.06 -14.82 -0.57
CA GLN A 176 14.32 -16.07 -1.27
C GLN A 176 14.23 -17.29 -0.32
N LYS A 177 14.87 -17.22 0.85
CA LYS A 177 14.79 -18.29 1.85
C LYS A 177 13.35 -18.59 2.30
N LEU A 178 12.49 -17.55 2.43
CA LEU A 178 11.05 -17.76 2.74
C LEU A 178 10.33 -18.43 1.58
N ALA A 179 10.55 -17.96 0.34
CA ALA A 179 9.91 -18.53 -0.85
C ALA A 179 10.27 -20.00 -1.04
N GLU A 180 11.55 -20.37 -0.86
CA GLU A 180 12.02 -21.75 -0.89
C GLU A 180 11.41 -22.59 0.23
N ARG A 181 11.42 -22.06 1.48
CA ARG A 181 10.93 -22.77 2.67
C ARG A 181 9.45 -23.12 2.59
N TYR A 182 8.64 -22.22 2.04
CA TYR A 182 7.18 -22.39 2.00
C TYR A 182 6.64 -22.66 0.61
N LYS A 183 7.50 -23.08 -0.32
CA LYS A 183 7.13 -23.38 -1.73
C LYS A 183 5.92 -24.30 -1.80
N GLY A 184 4.89 -23.84 -2.52
CA GLY A 184 3.62 -24.58 -2.68
C GLY A 184 2.69 -24.55 -1.45
N ARG A 185 3.05 -23.83 -0.37
CA ARG A 185 2.21 -23.64 0.82
C ARG A 185 1.76 -22.19 1.01
N VAL A 186 2.67 -21.23 0.85
CA VAL A 186 2.45 -19.82 1.13
C VAL A 186 3.15 -18.98 0.08
N SER A 187 2.45 -17.98 -0.44
CA SER A 187 3.03 -16.97 -1.32
C SER A 187 3.97 -16.03 -0.57
N VAL A 188 5.04 -15.58 -1.22
CA VAL A 188 5.97 -14.59 -0.64
C VAL A 188 6.09 -13.39 -1.54
N TYR A 189 5.82 -12.20 -0.99
CA TYR A 189 6.04 -10.93 -1.66
C TYR A 189 7.27 -10.22 -1.07
N LEU A 190 8.13 -9.73 -1.96
CA LEU A 190 9.26 -8.89 -1.62
C LEU A 190 8.82 -7.44 -1.47
N ASN A 191 9.28 -6.75 -0.43
CA ASN A 191 9.09 -5.31 -0.26
C ASN A 191 10.40 -4.60 0.10
N GLY A 192 10.72 -3.55 -0.59
CA GLY A 192 11.81 -2.63 -0.24
C GLY A 192 12.78 -2.32 -1.37
N ASN A 193 13.17 -1.06 -1.46
CA ASN A 193 14.14 -0.47 -2.41
C ASN A 193 13.82 -0.62 -3.90
N VAL A 194 12.68 -1.11 -4.29
CA VAL A 194 12.24 -1.08 -5.68
C VAL A 194 11.72 0.31 -6.00
N LYS A 195 12.43 1.01 -6.89
CA LYS A 195 12.16 2.41 -7.26
C LYS A 195 12.13 2.66 -8.78
N ASP A 196 12.63 1.73 -9.58
CA ASP A 196 12.75 1.78 -11.04
C ASP A 196 12.95 0.37 -11.60
N LYS A 197 12.95 0.24 -12.92
CA LYS A 197 13.13 -1.04 -13.61
C LYS A 197 14.44 -1.73 -13.20
N ALA A 198 15.54 -1.00 -13.11
CA ALA A 198 16.85 -1.57 -12.75
C ALA A 198 16.84 -2.16 -11.33
N SER A 199 16.26 -1.45 -10.36
CA SER A 199 16.14 -1.95 -8.99
C SER A 199 15.10 -3.07 -8.85
N TYR A 200 14.08 -3.09 -9.70
CA TYR A 200 13.13 -4.19 -9.80
C TYR A 200 13.82 -5.45 -10.31
N ASP A 201 14.52 -5.36 -11.44
CA ASP A 201 15.23 -6.50 -12.03
C ASP A 201 16.28 -7.07 -11.09
N PHE A 202 17.02 -6.19 -10.40
CA PHE A 202 17.98 -6.61 -9.38
C PHE A 202 17.29 -7.37 -8.23
N ALA A 203 16.17 -6.86 -7.72
CA ALA A 203 15.46 -7.48 -6.62
C ALA A 203 14.86 -8.84 -7.01
N VAL A 204 14.25 -8.95 -8.19
CA VAL A 204 13.68 -10.21 -8.71
C VAL A 204 14.78 -11.22 -9.02
N ALA A 205 15.91 -10.78 -9.59
CA ALA A 205 17.06 -11.68 -9.81
C ALA A 205 17.66 -12.22 -8.50
N ALA A 206 17.60 -11.44 -7.41
CA ALA A 206 18.05 -11.87 -6.08
C ALA A 206 17.04 -12.79 -5.37
N CYS A 207 15.79 -12.81 -5.82
CA CYS A 207 14.69 -13.59 -5.22
C CYS A 207 13.81 -14.20 -6.32
N PRO A 208 14.30 -15.14 -7.13
CA PRO A 208 13.56 -15.67 -8.28
C PRO A 208 12.30 -16.47 -7.92
N ASP A 209 12.17 -16.96 -6.71
CA ASP A 209 11.01 -17.75 -6.27
C ASP A 209 9.93 -16.90 -5.56
N VAL A 210 10.08 -15.57 -5.42
CA VAL A 210 9.00 -14.73 -4.89
C VAL A 210 7.90 -14.55 -5.93
N GLU A 211 6.66 -14.56 -5.49
CA GLU A 211 5.48 -14.47 -6.37
C GLU A 211 5.07 -13.03 -6.68
N GLY A 212 5.56 -12.05 -5.91
CA GLY A 212 5.21 -10.66 -6.13
C GLY A 212 6.15 -9.66 -5.50
N VAL A 213 6.02 -8.42 -5.94
CA VAL A 213 6.81 -7.29 -5.45
C VAL A 213 5.89 -6.16 -4.97
N MET A 214 5.95 -5.86 -3.67
CA MET A 214 5.20 -4.73 -3.11
C MET A 214 6.00 -3.44 -3.25
N ILE A 215 5.46 -2.48 -4.00
CA ILE A 215 6.05 -1.16 -4.21
C ILE A 215 5.32 -0.13 -3.34
N SER A 216 6.05 0.77 -2.70
CA SER A 216 5.47 1.77 -1.80
C SER A 216 5.81 3.20 -2.24
N ARG A 217 6.96 3.73 -1.81
CA ARG A 217 7.35 5.13 -2.03
C ARG A 217 7.50 5.50 -3.50
N ALA A 218 8.02 4.59 -4.30
CA ALA A 218 8.20 4.83 -5.73
C ALA A 218 6.86 4.98 -6.46
N ALA A 219 5.82 4.26 -6.04
CA ALA A 219 4.47 4.45 -6.59
C ALA A 219 3.87 5.82 -6.24
N VAL A 220 4.25 6.42 -5.11
CA VAL A 220 3.83 7.79 -4.77
C VAL A 220 4.58 8.82 -5.60
N GLN A 221 5.86 8.61 -5.81
CA GLN A 221 6.70 9.44 -6.66
C GLN A 221 6.26 9.38 -8.12
N ARG A 222 6.05 8.15 -8.64
CA ARG A 222 5.70 7.84 -10.02
C ARG A 222 4.49 6.91 -10.08
N PRO A 223 3.27 7.44 -10.08
CA PRO A 223 2.05 6.62 -10.12
C PRO A 223 1.98 5.65 -11.32
N TRP A 224 2.73 5.90 -12.36
CA TRP A 224 2.87 5.06 -13.56
C TRP A 224 3.91 3.94 -13.45
N ILE A 225 4.58 3.76 -12.30
CA ILE A 225 5.69 2.80 -12.14
C ILE A 225 5.28 1.35 -12.47
N PHE A 226 4.05 0.95 -12.16
CA PHE A 226 3.60 -0.41 -12.47
C PHE A 226 3.56 -0.65 -13.98
N ARG A 227 3.14 0.35 -14.76
CA ARG A 227 3.17 0.32 -16.23
C ARG A 227 4.62 0.26 -16.75
N GLU A 228 5.54 1.05 -16.19
CA GLU A 228 6.97 0.98 -16.55
C GLU A 228 7.55 -0.42 -16.31
N LEU A 229 7.18 -1.07 -15.20
CA LEU A 229 7.71 -2.38 -14.81
C LEU A 229 7.11 -3.52 -15.63
N ALA A 230 5.86 -3.40 -16.04
CA ALA A 230 5.19 -4.39 -16.86
C ALA A 230 5.72 -4.44 -18.31
N GLY A 231 6.38 -3.36 -18.77
CA GLY A 231 6.94 -3.25 -20.13
C GLY A 231 5.86 -3.20 -21.21
N GLU A 232 6.26 -3.30 -22.48
CA GLU A 232 5.34 -3.29 -23.63
C GLU A 232 4.29 -4.43 -23.62
N ALA A 233 4.54 -5.50 -22.86
CA ALA A 233 3.59 -6.62 -22.72
C ALA A 233 2.30 -6.23 -21.99
N ALA A 234 2.31 -5.16 -21.19
CA ALA A 234 1.13 -4.64 -20.48
C ALA A 234 0.23 -3.76 -21.35
N LEU A 235 0.60 -3.51 -22.58
CA LEU A 235 -0.23 -2.84 -23.60
C LEU A 235 -1.33 -3.77 -24.17
N ARG A 236 -1.51 -4.96 -23.59
CA ARG A 236 -2.70 -5.78 -23.89
C ARG A 236 -3.91 -5.12 -23.24
N GLU A 237 -4.91 -4.85 -24.08
CA GLU A 237 -6.20 -4.25 -23.70
C GLU A 237 -6.72 -4.79 -22.36
N PRO A 238 -7.30 -3.95 -21.50
CA PRO A 238 -8.08 -4.42 -20.38
C PRO A 238 -9.18 -5.31 -20.94
N GLN A 239 -9.22 -6.56 -20.54
CA GLN A 239 -10.36 -7.42 -20.85
C GLN A 239 -11.56 -6.80 -20.16
N GLY A 240 -12.39 -6.13 -20.96
CA GLY A 240 -13.64 -5.53 -20.49
C GLY A 240 -14.51 -6.60 -19.81
N PRO A 241 -15.31 -6.23 -18.82
CA PRO A 241 -16.22 -7.13 -18.16
C PRO A 241 -17.16 -7.73 -19.20
N GLN A 242 -17.23 -9.06 -19.27
CA GLN A 242 -18.23 -9.76 -20.07
C GLN A 242 -19.60 -9.33 -19.57
N THR A 243 -20.36 -8.68 -20.46
CA THR A 243 -21.70 -8.17 -20.23
C THR A 243 -22.64 -9.35 -19.92
N VAL A 244 -22.99 -9.54 -18.66
CA VAL A 244 -24.18 -10.32 -18.31
C VAL A 244 -25.34 -9.31 -18.24
N VAL A 245 -26.16 -9.34 -19.26
CA VAL A 245 -27.43 -8.59 -19.30
C VAL A 245 -28.38 -9.23 -18.29
N SER A 246 -28.72 -8.53 -17.24
CA SER A 246 -29.96 -8.77 -16.49
C SER A 246 -30.64 -7.45 -16.17
N THR A 247 -31.87 -7.39 -16.58
CA THR A 247 -32.81 -6.27 -16.55
C THR A 247 -33.26 -5.94 -15.11
N SER A 248 -33.45 -4.63 -14.91
CA SER A 248 -34.30 -3.93 -13.92
C SER A 248 -33.77 -3.70 -12.50
N SER A 249 -33.52 -2.50 -12.17
CA SER A 249 -34.27 -1.53 -11.33
C SER A 249 -33.34 -0.43 -10.75
N THR A 250 -33.83 0.77 -10.84
CA THR A 250 -33.29 2.05 -10.44
C THR A 250 -32.76 2.11 -9.02
N THR A 251 -31.46 2.37 -8.85
CA THR A 251 -30.93 3.05 -7.65
C THR A 251 -29.68 3.82 -8.07
N THR A 252 -29.67 5.12 -7.81
CA THR A 252 -28.59 6.06 -8.12
C THR A 252 -27.35 5.73 -7.29
N ASN A 253 -26.41 5.01 -7.86
CA ASN A 253 -25.06 4.88 -7.35
C ASN A 253 -24.12 5.80 -8.11
N ASN A 254 -23.54 6.78 -7.42
CA ASN A 254 -22.40 7.57 -7.90
C ASN A 254 -21.16 6.66 -7.96
N SER A 255 -21.09 5.77 -8.95
CA SER A 255 -19.85 5.09 -9.30
C SER A 255 -19.03 6.06 -10.16
N ALA A 256 -17.85 6.44 -9.66
CA ALA A 256 -16.87 7.16 -10.46
C ALA A 256 -16.49 6.27 -11.66
N VAL A 257 -16.93 6.65 -12.84
CA VAL A 257 -16.52 6.02 -14.09
C VAL A 257 -15.07 6.45 -14.34
N VAL A 258 -14.13 5.54 -14.20
CA VAL A 258 -12.77 5.74 -14.68
C VAL A 258 -12.79 5.49 -16.18
N GLU A 259 -12.66 6.55 -16.98
CA GLU A 259 -12.51 6.40 -18.43
C GLU A 259 -11.16 5.71 -18.74
N PRO A 260 -11.09 4.79 -19.71
CA PRO A 260 -9.84 4.13 -20.09
C PRO A 260 -8.87 5.18 -20.65
N VAL A 261 -7.67 5.21 -20.10
CA VAL A 261 -6.62 6.13 -20.54
C VAL A 261 -6.05 5.67 -21.89
N GLU A 262 -6.09 6.56 -22.87
CA GLU A 262 -5.29 6.45 -24.11
C GLU A 262 -3.83 6.18 -23.73
N THR A 263 -3.10 5.43 -24.60
CA THR A 263 -1.68 5.07 -24.44
C THR A 263 -0.78 6.32 -24.50
N THR A 264 -0.86 7.16 -23.48
CA THR A 264 0.02 8.32 -23.37
C THR A 264 1.42 7.87 -22.97
N THR A 265 2.39 8.21 -23.80
CA THR A 265 3.83 8.03 -23.54
C THR A 265 4.41 9.16 -22.67
N GLN A 266 3.57 10.09 -22.24
CA GLN A 266 3.96 11.28 -21.49
C GLN A 266 2.99 11.57 -20.36
N VAL A 267 3.49 12.17 -19.28
CA VAL A 267 2.71 12.61 -18.13
C VAL A 267 2.85 14.12 -17.97
N ASP A 268 1.71 14.85 -18.01
CA ASP A 268 1.67 16.24 -17.58
C ASP A 268 1.64 16.30 -16.05
N MET A 269 2.76 16.71 -15.46
CA MET A 269 2.95 16.73 -14.02
C MET A 269 2.02 17.72 -13.32
N LEU A 270 1.68 18.86 -13.95
CA LEU A 270 0.73 19.80 -13.37
C LEU A 270 -0.70 19.24 -13.35
N GLN A 271 -1.11 18.58 -14.43
CA GLN A 271 -2.41 17.90 -14.48
C GLN A 271 -2.51 16.82 -13.42
N LEU A 272 -1.50 15.95 -13.31
CA LEU A 272 -1.44 14.90 -12.29
C LEU A 272 -1.55 15.46 -10.87
N ALA A 273 -0.88 16.58 -10.57
CA ALA A 273 -0.95 17.24 -9.26
C ALA A 273 -2.37 17.74 -8.97
N ASN A 274 -3.00 18.41 -9.94
CA ASN A 274 -4.37 18.94 -9.81
C ASN A 274 -5.41 17.83 -9.64
N GLU A 275 -5.27 16.73 -10.38
CA GLU A 275 -6.13 15.55 -10.23
C GLU A 275 -6.01 14.92 -8.85
N TYR A 276 -4.80 14.81 -8.32
CA TYR A 276 -4.61 14.30 -6.97
C TYR A 276 -5.24 15.23 -5.91
N ILE A 277 -5.08 16.56 -6.04
CA ILE A 277 -5.72 17.54 -5.15
C ILE A 277 -7.25 17.38 -5.20
N LYS A 278 -7.83 17.30 -6.39
CA LYS A 278 -9.26 17.07 -6.58
C LYS A 278 -9.73 15.77 -5.92
N ASN A 279 -8.98 14.69 -6.10
CA ASN A 279 -9.31 13.40 -5.49
C ASN A 279 -9.21 13.45 -3.96
N ILE A 280 -8.25 14.17 -3.39
CA ILE A 280 -8.16 14.41 -1.95
C ILE A 280 -9.41 15.11 -1.44
N GLN A 281 -9.87 16.15 -2.10
CA GLN A 281 -11.08 16.89 -1.71
C GLN A 281 -12.35 16.03 -1.77
N LEU A 282 -12.44 15.11 -2.74
CA LEU A 282 -13.60 14.22 -2.92
C LEU A 282 -13.63 13.02 -1.94
N TYR A 283 -12.46 12.47 -1.62
CA TYR A 283 -12.37 11.18 -0.92
C TYR A 283 -11.75 11.26 0.47
N GLN A 284 -11.39 12.45 0.94
CA GLN A 284 -10.82 12.62 2.27
C GLN A 284 -11.49 13.78 3.02
N PRO A 285 -11.62 13.67 4.35
CA PRO A 285 -12.17 14.76 5.14
C PRO A 285 -11.20 15.96 5.17
N PRO A 286 -11.71 17.19 5.32
CA PRO A 286 -10.88 18.41 5.29
C PRO A 286 -9.74 18.39 6.31
N GLU A 287 -9.92 17.77 7.46
CA GLU A 287 -8.93 17.63 8.53
C GLU A 287 -7.67 16.88 8.08
N PHE A 288 -7.80 16.03 7.05
CA PHE A 288 -6.68 15.25 6.53
C PHE A 288 -6.00 15.87 5.30
N TRP A 289 -6.62 16.83 4.61
CA TRP A 289 -6.10 17.36 3.35
C TRP A 289 -4.65 17.80 3.46
N LYS A 290 -4.33 18.65 4.44
CA LYS A 290 -2.98 19.18 4.61
C LYS A 290 -1.93 18.08 4.77
N THR A 291 -2.15 17.15 5.67
CA THR A 291 -1.17 16.08 5.96
C THR A 291 -1.01 15.11 4.79
N ARG A 292 -2.09 14.81 4.06
CA ARG A 292 -2.08 13.90 2.92
C ARG A 292 -1.43 14.56 1.70
N LEU A 293 -1.75 15.82 1.42
CA LEU A 293 -1.11 16.60 0.35
C LEU A 293 0.39 16.76 0.64
N GLN A 294 0.79 17.18 1.82
CA GLN A 294 2.20 17.29 2.20
C GLN A 294 2.94 15.95 2.01
N ARG A 295 2.32 14.84 2.40
CA ARG A 295 2.92 13.51 2.24
C ARG A 295 3.11 13.15 0.76
N PHE A 296 2.12 13.40 -0.07
CA PHE A 296 2.22 13.14 -1.52
C PHE A 296 3.27 14.03 -2.18
N PHE A 297 3.20 15.33 -1.96
CA PHE A 297 4.10 16.29 -2.60
C PHE A 297 5.56 16.15 -2.15
N THR A 298 5.83 15.56 -0.98
CA THR A 298 7.19 15.17 -0.57
C THR A 298 7.82 14.17 -1.54
N TYR A 299 7.06 13.22 -2.07
CA TYR A 299 7.54 12.25 -3.05
C TYR A 299 7.41 12.75 -4.48
N TYR A 300 6.30 13.38 -4.82
CA TYR A 300 6.06 13.98 -6.13
C TYR A 300 7.18 14.94 -6.55
N ALA A 301 7.63 15.79 -5.65
CA ALA A 301 8.71 16.75 -5.91
C ALA A 301 10.06 16.10 -6.30
N GLN A 302 10.27 14.82 -5.95
CA GLN A 302 11.49 14.10 -6.30
C GLN A 302 11.62 13.79 -7.80
N ASN A 303 10.58 14.03 -8.59
CA ASN A 303 10.62 13.92 -10.05
C ASN A 303 11.35 15.09 -10.73
N PHE A 304 11.64 16.19 -10.03
CA PHE A 304 12.14 17.43 -10.61
C PHE A 304 13.63 17.60 -10.35
N LYS A 305 14.32 18.26 -11.28
CA LYS A 305 15.75 18.59 -11.16
C LYS A 305 16.02 19.41 -9.90
N PHE A 306 15.14 20.37 -9.57
CA PHE A 306 15.22 21.19 -8.36
C PHE A 306 14.25 20.65 -7.26
N SER A 307 14.36 19.35 -6.98
CA SER A 307 13.45 18.63 -6.10
C SER A 307 13.26 19.27 -4.71
N HIS A 308 14.35 19.75 -4.09
CA HIS A 308 14.27 20.40 -2.79
C HIS A 308 13.49 21.73 -2.84
N TYR A 309 13.71 22.54 -3.88
CA TYR A 309 12.95 23.77 -4.10
C TYR A 309 11.47 23.46 -4.31
N ALA A 310 11.16 22.58 -5.24
CA ALA A 310 9.79 22.14 -5.53
C ALA A 310 9.09 21.61 -4.25
N GLN A 311 9.75 20.73 -3.52
CA GLN A 311 9.23 20.21 -2.27
C GLN A 311 8.91 21.32 -1.28
N THR A 312 9.85 22.25 -1.06
CA THR A 312 9.67 23.38 -0.13
C THR A 312 8.49 24.25 -0.54
N GLN A 313 8.30 24.53 -1.84
CA GLN A 313 7.16 25.31 -2.31
C GLN A 313 5.84 24.60 -2.01
N PHE A 314 5.74 23.32 -2.34
CA PHE A 314 4.46 22.60 -2.27
C PHE A 314 4.05 22.24 -0.83
N ILE A 315 4.97 21.75 0.01
CA ILE A 315 4.62 21.33 1.38
C ILE A 315 4.36 22.51 2.33
N ASN A 316 4.85 23.71 2.02
CA ASN A 316 4.63 24.92 2.81
C ASN A 316 3.44 25.77 2.31
N ALA A 317 2.64 25.24 1.39
CA ALA A 317 1.40 25.89 1.01
C ALA A 317 0.45 25.98 2.22
N ARG A 318 -0.22 27.13 2.35
CA ARG A 318 -1.12 27.43 3.48
C ARG A 318 -2.43 26.64 3.37
N ASP A 319 -2.95 26.58 2.15
CA ASP A 319 -4.22 25.96 1.77
C ASP A 319 -4.15 25.43 0.33
N ILE A 320 -5.23 24.87 -0.16
CA ILE A 320 -5.31 24.32 -1.53
C ILE A 320 -5.15 25.40 -2.59
N PRO A 321 -5.82 26.56 -2.56
CA PRO A 321 -5.59 27.63 -3.52
C PRO A 321 -4.13 28.11 -3.58
N ASP A 322 -3.45 28.24 -2.44
CA ASP A 322 -2.03 28.59 -2.39
C ASP A 322 -1.15 27.48 -2.99
N LEU A 323 -1.50 26.22 -2.79
CA LEU A 323 -0.80 25.08 -3.39
C LEU A 323 -0.94 25.08 -4.92
N GLU A 324 -2.15 25.26 -5.44
CA GLU A 324 -2.43 25.35 -6.88
C GLU A 324 -1.69 26.52 -7.52
N HIS A 325 -1.68 27.67 -6.88
CA HIS A 325 -0.91 28.83 -7.36
C HIS A 325 0.59 28.55 -7.40
N ARG A 326 1.17 27.93 -6.36
CA ARG A 326 2.58 27.57 -6.32
C ARG A 326 2.96 26.50 -7.34
N LEU A 327 2.09 25.55 -7.63
CA LEU A 327 2.25 24.58 -8.72
C LEU A 327 2.33 25.28 -10.08
N GLN A 328 1.38 26.19 -10.37
CA GLN A 328 1.39 26.96 -11.60
C GLN A 328 2.65 27.82 -11.74
N ASP A 329 3.04 28.54 -10.69
CA ASP A 329 4.25 29.37 -10.66
C ASP A 329 5.52 28.53 -10.88
N PHE A 330 5.59 27.35 -10.27
CA PHE A 330 6.72 26.42 -10.48
C PHE A 330 6.85 26.01 -11.94
N PHE A 331 5.77 25.58 -12.60
CA PHE A 331 5.81 25.15 -13.99
C PHE A 331 5.88 26.30 -15.00
N GLN A 332 5.55 27.52 -14.61
CA GLN A 332 5.88 28.71 -15.41
C GLN A 332 7.37 29.02 -15.39
N LYS A 333 8.03 28.82 -14.24
CA LYS A 333 9.47 29.05 -14.08
C LYS A 333 10.32 27.90 -14.62
N CYS A 334 9.79 26.69 -14.64
CA CYS A 334 10.48 25.46 -15.07
C CYS A 334 9.59 24.67 -16.06
N PRO A 335 9.29 25.22 -17.26
CA PRO A 335 8.38 24.60 -18.21
C PRO A 335 8.86 23.22 -18.70
N GLU A 336 10.17 22.99 -18.73
CA GLU A 336 10.81 21.72 -19.10
C GLU A 336 10.50 20.58 -18.11
N GLU A 337 10.07 20.92 -16.90
CA GLU A 337 9.71 19.94 -15.87
C GLU A 337 8.27 19.47 -15.95
N ARG A 338 7.44 20.12 -16.79
CA ARG A 338 6.01 19.88 -16.85
C ARG A 338 5.64 18.54 -17.45
N VAL A 339 6.38 18.11 -18.46
CA VAL A 339 6.10 16.86 -19.18
C VAL A 339 7.22 15.86 -18.92
N LYS A 340 6.87 14.66 -18.49
CA LYS A 340 7.78 13.53 -18.30
C LYS A 340 7.43 12.42 -19.29
N SER A 341 8.44 11.85 -19.94
CA SER A 341 8.28 10.61 -20.70
C SER A 341 8.17 9.41 -19.75
N LEU A 342 7.31 8.47 -20.13
CA LEU A 342 7.13 7.20 -19.42
C LEU A 342 8.20 6.19 -19.84
#